data_500f0dfafd1564be6e6df6dbcfc9c680
#
_entry.id   500f0dfafd1564be6e6df6dbcfc9c680
#
_cell.length_a   1.000
_cell.length_b   1.000
_cell.length_c   1.000
_cell.angle_alpha   90.00
_cell.angle_beta   90.00
_cell.angle_gamma   90.00
#
_symmetry.space_group_name_H-M   'P 1'
#
loop_
_entity.id
_entity.type
_entity.pdbx_description
1 polymer ?
#
loop_
_entity_poly.entity_id
_entity_poly.type
_entity_poly.pdbx_seq_one_letter_code
_entity_poly.pdbx_strand_id
1 'polypeptide(L)'
;MRFGIQMFGMGRSWKRDKQGFYQRLRELGVQGVEPCVLFDGEPPEQLPGIWSPKVMEEEKKRLDACGLRIPSLHAFFDDVDAALPAMVRMAREWGVNQFVVKSPNPASREACRKFVQRSARLAEALRSAGAELLVHNEEDDIRTQLDGKTALEWELDEARGALSAQVDMGWALAGGVDVEAFLWRNADRVRSLHYKDFALSPDDAKEVPLGEGTLDITAGFQFGRAQGLWHILDSDMQTENQLEQLEQTMERMKALTGVRDHTSSILATLDAETGEIRTLHRFDREIIEAPNWLSDGDTLLYNAEGRIWTYSISQDCAQELPVDGCVHCNNDHAPSPDQRSLAVSNDPNGGWMSHIYVKDLRTNEVRRVTENSPSFLHGWSPDGRTLAYCAFRTSQDATQVDVYTIPAEGGPETRLTDGVGYNDGPEYAPDGKTLWYNSTRSGLMQVWRMNADGSDPVQMTHSEANNWFPHVSPDGQSVVYLAFRKDELDPSEHLPNMRVQLRVMNSNGTADRLLCSFFGGQGSINVNSWSPDSRQVAMVLYELHHR
;
A
#
# COMPACT_ATOMS: atom_id res chain seq x y z
N MET A 1 0.34 -5.46 2.93
CA MET A 1 0.05 -5.33 4.39
C MET A 1 1.38 -5.33 5.14
N ARG A 2 1.60 -4.41 6.08
CA ARG A 2 2.88 -4.29 6.80
C ARG A 2 2.73 -4.78 8.23
N PHE A 3 3.42 -5.88 8.58
CA PHE A 3 3.38 -6.45 9.92
C PHE A 3 4.60 -6.02 10.74
N GLY A 4 4.34 -5.55 11.94
CA GLY A 4 5.34 -5.27 12.97
C GLY A 4 5.12 -6.12 14.22
N ILE A 5 6.13 -6.16 15.08
CA ILE A 5 6.08 -6.82 16.40
C ILE A 5 6.60 -5.86 17.46
N GLN A 6 5.86 -5.73 18.56
CA GLN A 6 6.34 -4.99 19.73
C GLN A 6 7.30 -5.85 20.55
N MET A 7 8.35 -5.23 21.06
CA MET A 7 9.42 -5.95 21.75
C MET A 7 9.16 -6.27 23.22
N PHE A 8 8.15 -5.66 23.84
CA PHE A 8 7.88 -5.85 25.27
C PHE A 8 7.74 -7.33 25.63
N GLY A 9 6.81 -8.04 24.97
CA GLY A 9 6.63 -9.47 25.17
C GLY A 9 7.74 -10.34 24.58
N MET A 10 8.46 -9.89 23.56
CA MET A 10 9.45 -10.69 22.82
C MET A 10 10.85 -10.72 23.45
N GLY A 11 11.07 -10.00 24.54
CA GLY A 11 12.39 -9.74 25.08
C GLY A 11 13.19 -10.99 25.49
N ARG A 12 12.54 -12.04 25.98
CA ARG A 12 13.24 -13.29 26.37
C ARG A 12 13.77 -14.05 25.15
N SER A 13 12.95 -14.18 24.10
CA SER A 13 13.36 -14.82 22.85
C SER A 13 14.49 -14.03 22.19
N TRP A 14 14.39 -12.71 22.12
CA TRP A 14 15.42 -11.82 21.62
C TRP A 14 16.75 -11.95 22.42
N LYS A 15 16.69 -11.95 23.76
CA LYS A 15 17.90 -12.02 24.62
C LYS A 15 18.66 -13.34 24.45
N ARG A 16 17.93 -14.44 24.13
CA ARG A 16 18.52 -15.78 23.95
C ARG A 16 19.39 -15.89 22.69
N ASP A 17 18.90 -15.38 21.56
CA ASP A 17 19.60 -15.36 20.27
C ASP A 17 19.14 -14.15 19.43
N LYS A 18 19.86 -13.05 19.54
CA LYS A 18 19.49 -11.80 18.87
C LYS A 18 19.49 -11.90 17.35
N GLN A 19 20.49 -12.56 16.78
CA GLN A 19 20.62 -12.65 15.32
C GLN A 19 19.60 -13.62 14.73
N GLY A 20 19.46 -14.80 15.30
CA GLY A 20 18.45 -15.78 14.87
C GLY A 20 17.03 -15.28 15.06
N PHE A 21 16.79 -14.48 16.12
CA PHE A 21 15.48 -13.86 16.35
C PHE A 21 15.07 -12.96 15.17
N TYR A 22 15.90 -12.03 14.73
CA TYR A 22 15.56 -11.14 13.61
C TYR A 22 15.44 -11.89 12.27
N GLN A 23 16.28 -12.90 12.04
CA GLN A 23 16.15 -13.75 10.86
C GLN A 23 14.80 -14.47 10.86
N ARG A 24 14.40 -15.02 12.01
CA ARG A 24 13.10 -15.71 12.13
C ARG A 24 11.93 -14.78 11.93
N LEU A 25 11.97 -13.55 12.46
CA LEU A 25 10.94 -12.54 12.17
C LEU A 25 10.77 -12.31 10.67
N ARG A 26 11.87 -12.19 9.93
CA ARG A 26 11.83 -12.02 8.47
C ARG A 26 11.22 -13.24 7.76
N GLU A 27 11.58 -14.45 8.14
CA GLU A 27 11.02 -15.69 7.58
C GLU A 27 9.50 -15.77 7.80
N LEU A 28 9.02 -15.30 8.94
CA LEU A 28 7.59 -15.22 9.25
C LEU A 28 6.86 -14.12 8.49
N GLY A 29 7.59 -13.21 7.81
CA GLY A 29 7.02 -12.11 7.05
C GLY A 29 6.81 -10.82 7.86
N VAL A 30 7.41 -10.73 9.05
CA VAL A 30 7.46 -9.49 9.84
C VAL A 30 8.42 -8.51 9.16
N GLN A 31 8.00 -7.27 8.99
CA GLN A 31 8.74 -6.21 8.28
C GLN A 31 9.24 -5.12 9.22
N GLY A 32 8.71 -5.04 10.43
CA GLY A 32 9.08 -4.03 11.41
C GLY A 32 9.14 -4.54 12.84
N VAL A 33 9.91 -3.83 13.65
CA VAL A 33 10.04 -4.05 15.07
C VAL A 33 9.74 -2.74 15.78
N GLU A 34 8.84 -2.76 16.75
CA GLU A 34 8.53 -1.63 17.61
C GLU A 34 9.26 -1.78 18.94
N PRO A 35 10.37 -1.05 19.15
CA PRO A 35 11.13 -1.09 20.39
C PRO A 35 10.39 -0.41 21.54
N CYS A 36 10.66 -0.90 22.76
CA CYS A 36 10.35 -0.24 24.02
C CYS A 36 11.64 0.32 24.62
N VAL A 37 11.73 1.64 24.79
CA VAL A 37 12.98 2.31 25.23
C VAL A 37 12.74 3.14 26.48
N LEU A 38 13.51 2.84 27.54
CA LEU A 38 13.56 3.66 28.76
C LEU A 38 14.71 4.65 28.62
N PHE A 39 14.39 5.96 28.57
CA PHE A 39 15.34 7.02 28.23
C PHE A 39 16.13 7.59 29.42
N ASP A 40 15.59 7.48 30.64
CA ASP A 40 16.14 8.12 31.84
C ASP A 40 16.26 7.17 33.04
N GLY A 41 16.76 5.98 32.81
CA GLY A 41 16.95 4.97 33.84
C GLY A 41 17.59 3.70 33.31
N GLU A 42 17.73 2.72 34.20
CA GLU A 42 18.17 1.37 33.83
C GLU A 42 16.96 0.47 33.63
N PRO A 43 16.83 -0.16 32.43
CA PRO A 43 15.73 -1.08 32.17
C PRO A 43 15.71 -2.23 33.17
N PRO A 44 14.53 -2.67 33.66
CA PRO A 44 14.40 -3.79 34.57
C PRO A 44 14.95 -5.08 33.96
N GLU A 45 15.80 -5.79 34.69
CA GLU A 45 16.42 -7.04 34.20
C GLU A 45 15.38 -8.12 33.86
N GLN A 46 14.23 -8.08 34.54
CA GLN A 46 13.09 -9.01 34.36
C GLN A 46 12.31 -8.73 33.08
N LEU A 47 12.46 -7.53 32.48
CA LEU A 47 11.76 -7.09 31.27
C LEU A 47 12.78 -6.83 30.13
N PRO A 48 13.41 -7.88 29.59
CA PRO A 48 14.48 -7.72 28.58
C PRO A 48 13.98 -7.14 27.25
N GLY A 49 12.69 -6.99 27.06
CA GLY A 49 12.06 -6.28 25.92
C GLY A 49 12.11 -4.76 26.04
N ILE A 50 12.43 -4.22 27.22
CA ILE A 50 12.69 -2.79 27.41
C ILE A 50 14.17 -2.54 27.28
N TRP A 51 14.57 -1.62 26.40
CA TRP A 51 15.94 -1.32 26.09
C TRP A 51 16.38 0.05 26.64
N SER A 52 17.67 0.22 26.91
CA SER A 52 18.26 1.55 27.07
C SER A 52 18.55 2.16 25.70
N PRO A 53 18.74 3.48 25.58
CA PRO A 53 19.17 4.13 24.34
C PRO A 53 20.45 3.53 23.75
N LYS A 54 21.37 3.07 24.59
CA LYS A 54 22.60 2.40 24.17
C LYS A 54 22.33 1.04 23.51
N VAL A 55 21.46 0.22 24.10
CA VAL A 55 21.02 -1.06 23.49
C VAL A 55 20.31 -0.80 22.18
N MET A 56 19.45 0.20 22.14
CA MET A 56 18.73 0.59 20.92
C MET A 56 19.68 0.96 19.77
N GLU A 57 20.79 1.65 20.03
CA GLU A 57 21.82 1.95 19.02
C GLU A 57 22.48 0.71 18.44
N GLU A 58 22.72 -0.30 19.27
CA GLU A 58 23.28 -1.58 18.83
C GLU A 58 22.27 -2.38 18.01
N GLU A 59 21.02 -2.42 18.48
CA GLU A 59 19.95 -3.17 17.83
C GLU A 59 19.52 -2.51 16.51
N LYS A 60 19.57 -1.17 16.40
CA LYS A 60 19.32 -0.47 15.13
C LYS A 60 20.20 -1.00 13.99
N LYS A 61 21.49 -1.24 14.26
CA LYS A 61 22.41 -1.81 13.27
C LYS A 61 22.00 -3.23 12.83
N ARG A 62 21.49 -4.05 13.79
CA ARG A 62 21.01 -5.41 13.48
C ARG A 62 19.70 -5.37 12.69
N LEU A 63 18.79 -4.48 13.07
CA LEU A 63 17.53 -4.28 12.34
C LEU A 63 17.81 -3.88 10.89
N ASP A 64 18.72 -2.92 10.66
CA ASP A 64 19.11 -2.48 9.32
C ASP A 64 19.72 -3.63 8.51
N ALA A 65 20.64 -4.38 9.12
CA ALA A 65 21.28 -5.54 8.47
C ALA A 65 20.28 -6.64 8.09
N CYS A 66 19.16 -6.75 8.83
CA CYS A 66 18.06 -7.66 8.52
C CYS A 66 16.96 -7.03 7.65
N GLY A 67 17.06 -5.75 7.27
CA GLY A 67 16.04 -5.04 6.51
C GLY A 67 14.72 -4.88 7.27
N LEU A 68 14.77 -4.81 8.60
CA LEU A 68 13.62 -4.56 9.47
C LEU A 68 13.50 -3.07 9.76
N ARG A 69 12.29 -2.53 9.62
CA ARG A 69 11.98 -1.11 9.90
C ARG A 69 11.58 -0.91 11.37
N ILE A 70 11.59 0.35 11.81
CA ILE A 70 11.01 0.77 13.10
C ILE A 70 9.76 1.57 12.77
N PRO A 71 8.55 0.96 12.84
CA PRO A 71 7.30 1.66 12.52
C PRO A 71 6.99 2.75 13.53
N SER A 72 7.25 2.47 14.80
CA SER A 72 7.00 3.31 15.97
C SER A 72 7.94 2.88 17.09
N LEU A 73 8.04 3.70 18.15
CA LEU A 73 8.88 3.42 19.32
C LEU A 73 8.13 3.81 20.59
N HIS A 74 7.93 2.85 21.50
CA HIS A 74 7.41 3.13 22.84
C HIS A 74 8.49 3.79 23.71
N ALA A 75 8.21 5.00 24.16
CA ALA A 75 9.13 5.83 24.94
C ALA A 75 8.68 5.87 26.41
N PHE A 76 9.56 5.35 27.29
CA PHE A 76 9.39 5.42 28.73
C PHE A 76 10.40 6.43 29.30
N PHE A 77 9.91 7.36 30.11
CA PHE A 77 10.73 8.38 30.77
C PHE A 77 9.91 9.08 31.88
N ASP A 78 10.60 9.49 32.92
CA ASP A 78 10.03 10.38 33.96
C ASP A 78 10.32 11.85 33.64
N ASP A 79 11.50 12.13 33.08
CA ASP A 79 11.95 13.47 32.70
C ASP A 79 11.96 13.68 31.18
N VAL A 80 11.05 14.53 30.69
CA VAL A 80 10.97 14.91 29.26
C VAL A 80 12.25 15.54 28.77
N ASP A 81 12.91 16.39 29.56
CA ASP A 81 14.11 17.12 29.15
C ASP A 81 15.33 16.20 29.01
N ALA A 82 15.38 15.12 29.79
CA ALA A 82 16.39 14.09 29.67
C ALA A 82 16.17 13.20 28.42
N ALA A 83 14.92 12.85 28.13
CA ALA A 83 14.57 11.96 27.01
C ALA A 83 14.61 12.64 25.63
N LEU A 84 14.18 13.89 25.55
CA LEU A 84 13.94 14.62 24.32
C LEU A 84 15.14 14.67 23.34
N PRO A 85 16.40 14.92 23.77
CA PRO A 85 17.53 14.96 22.85
C PRO A 85 17.78 13.66 22.10
N ALA A 86 17.61 12.50 22.79
CA ALA A 86 17.78 11.19 22.19
C ALA A 86 16.65 10.87 21.22
N MET A 87 15.40 11.18 21.56
CA MET A 87 14.24 10.98 20.69
C MET A 87 14.35 11.83 19.41
N VAL A 88 14.70 13.10 19.52
CA VAL A 88 14.92 13.99 18.35
C VAL A 88 16.05 13.47 17.46
N ARG A 89 17.13 12.96 18.04
CA ARG A 89 18.21 12.32 17.29
C ARG A 89 17.72 11.09 16.54
N MET A 90 16.98 10.20 17.19
CA MET A 90 16.43 8.99 16.56
C MET A 90 15.47 9.35 15.42
N ALA A 91 14.65 10.40 15.58
CA ALA A 91 13.79 10.87 14.52
C ALA A 91 14.59 11.33 13.29
N ARG A 92 15.62 12.16 13.48
CA ARG A 92 16.39 12.75 12.38
C ARG A 92 17.37 11.81 11.72
N GLU A 93 18.06 10.99 12.51
CA GLU A 93 19.15 10.14 12.01
C GLU A 93 18.67 8.75 11.58
N TRP A 94 17.61 8.21 12.20
CA TRP A 94 17.13 6.84 11.94
C TRP A 94 15.77 6.81 11.26
N GLY A 95 15.13 7.98 11.06
CA GLY A 95 13.82 8.07 10.43
C GLY A 95 12.68 7.48 11.28
N VAL A 96 12.84 7.44 12.62
CA VAL A 96 11.72 7.07 13.51
C VAL A 96 10.70 8.20 13.48
N ASN A 97 9.57 7.95 12.84
CA ASN A 97 8.55 8.98 12.61
C ASN A 97 7.37 8.94 13.58
N GLN A 98 7.31 7.93 14.45
CA GLN A 98 6.27 7.81 15.48
C GLN A 98 6.89 7.43 16.84
N PHE A 99 6.64 8.24 17.84
CA PHE A 99 6.97 7.95 19.24
C PHE A 99 5.69 7.79 20.04
N VAL A 100 5.64 6.79 20.91
CA VAL A 100 4.42 6.40 21.62
C VAL A 100 4.65 6.57 23.11
N VAL A 101 3.70 7.21 23.80
CA VAL A 101 3.68 7.37 25.25
C VAL A 101 2.37 6.88 25.82
N LYS A 102 2.35 6.53 27.10
CA LYS A 102 1.14 6.15 27.83
C LYS A 102 0.66 7.31 28.71
N SER A 103 -0.67 7.45 28.84
CA SER A 103 -1.28 8.33 29.84
C SER A 103 -1.12 7.69 31.22
N PRO A 104 -0.51 8.36 32.19
CA PRO A 104 -0.20 7.74 33.49
C PRO A 104 -1.42 7.55 34.40
N ASN A 105 -2.48 8.32 34.21
CA ASN A 105 -3.69 8.24 35.01
C ASN A 105 -4.84 9.03 34.37
N PRO A 106 -5.75 8.38 33.65
CA PRO A 106 -6.88 9.04 32.99
C PRO A 106 -8.07 9.31 33.88
N ALA A 107 -7.96 9.18 35.20
CA ALA A 107 -9.09 9.17 36.13
C ALA A 107 -9.87 10.48 36.23
N SER A 108 -9.36 11.60 35.68
CA SER A 108 -10.04 12.90 35.72
C SER A 108 -9.58 13.82 34.60
N ARG A 109 -10.43 14.80 34.24
CA ARG A 109 -10.05 15.85 33.25
C ARG A 109 -8.78 16.60 33.62
N GLU A 110 -8.55 16.83 34.92
CA GLU A 110 -7.34 17.52 35.38
C GLU A 110 -6.08 16.67 35.13
N ALA A 111 -6.16 15.37 35.41
CA ALA A 111 -5.09 14.42 35.14
C ALA A 111 -4.76 14.35 33.63
N CYS A 112 -5.78 14.17 32.78
CA CYS A 112 -5.63 14.17 31.33
C CYS A 112 -5.06 15.49 30.80
N ARG A 113 -5.53 16.63 31.31
CA ARG A 113 -4.99 17.94 30.92
C ARG A 113 -3.52 18.11 31.29
N LYS A 114 -3.11 17.68 32.47
CA LYS A 114 -1.70 17.69 32.88
C LYS A 114 -0.83 16.82 31.95
N PHE A 115 -1.33 15.64 31.60
CA PHE A 115 -0.65 14.77 30.63
C PHE A 115 -0.52 15.43 29.27
N VAL A 116 -1.60 15.98 28.71
CA VAL A 116 -1.59 16.69 27.41
C VAL A 116 -0.63 17.89 27.43
N GLN A 117 -0.64 18.69 28.50
CA GLN A 117 0.28 19.85 28.62
C GLN A 117 1.76 19.41 28.69
N ARG A 118 2.05 18.33 29.44
CA ARG A 118 3.42 17.77 29.50
C ARG A 118 3.85 17.23 28.11
N SER A 119 2.96 16.58 27.40
CA SER A 119 3.22 15.97 26.10
C SER A 119 3.32 16.99 24.97
N ALA A 120 2.68 18.16 25.09
CA ALA A 120 2.65 19.19 24.04
C ALA A 120 4.06 19.68 23.63
N ARG A 121 4.95 19.90 24.60
CA ARG A 121 6.34 20.31 24.35
C ARG A 121 7.13 19.22 23.58
N LEU A 122 6.94 17.97 23.99
CA LEU A 122 7.57 16.82 23.34
C LEU A 122 7.05 16.68 21.90
N ALA A 123 5.72 16.77 21.72
CA ALA A 123 5.08 16.70 20.40
C ALA A 123 5.56 17.79 19.43
N GLU A 124 5.73 19.02 19.91
CA GLU A 124 6.24 20.14 19.10
C GLU A 124 7.68 19.90 18.64
N ALA A 125 8.53 19.44 19.56
CA ALA A 125 9.94 19.16 19.25
C ALA A 125 10.08 17.98 18.28
N LEU A 126 9.31 16.90 18.45
CA LEU A 126 9.28 15.74 17.55
C LEU A 126 8.74 16.12 16.17
N ARG A 127 7.68 16.92 16.10
CA ARG A 127 7.15 17.44 14.83
C ARG A 127 8.20 18.25 14.06
N SER A 128 8.98 19.05 14.76
CA SER A 128 10.11 19.80 14.18
C SER A 128 11.26 18.91 13.71
N ALA A 129 11.28 17.64 14.15
CA ALA A 129 12.23 16.62 13.73
C ALA A 129 11.64 15.65 12.67
N GLY A 130 10.41 15.88 12.21
CA GLY A 130 9.72 15.03 11.22
C GLY A 130 9.02 13.82 11.83
N ALA A 131 8.70 13.84 13.14
CA ALA A 131 8.03 12.74 13.84
C ALA A 131 6.75 13.21 14.56
N GLU A 132 5.86 12.25 14.83
CA GLU A 132 4.63 12.44 15.59
C GLU A 132 4.73 11.82 16.98
N LEU A 133 3.97 12.38 17.93
CA LEU A 133 3.76 11.79 19.25
C LEU A 133 2.39 11.16 19.32
N LEU A 134 2.33 9.87 19.66
CA LEU A 134 1.13 9.07 19.80
C LEU A 134 0.87 8.75 21.27
N VAL A 135 -0.40 8.62 21.61
CA VAL A 135 -0.85 8.08 22.90
C VAL A 135 -1.34 6.66 22.70
N HIS A 136 -0.80 5.72 23.47
CA HIS A 136 -1.26 4.33 23.55
C HIS A 136 -2.30 4.20 24.65
N ASN A 137 -3.41 3.52 24.35
CA ASN A 137 -4.44 3.25 25.36
C ASN A 137 -4.19 1.94 26.11
N GLU A 138 -4.47 1.99 27.38
CA GLU A 138 -4.78 0.84 28.22
C GLU A 138 -6.30 0.75 28.45
N GLU A 139 -6.76 -0.24 29.20
CA GLU A 139 -8.16 -0.44 29.54
C GLU A 139 -8.80 0.79 30.19
N ASP A 140 -8.11 1.42 31.15
CA ASP A 140 -8.61 2.58 31.87
C ASP A 140 -8.80 3.83 31.02
N ASP A 141 -7.99 4.01 29.96
CA ASP A 141 -8.13 5.12 29.01
C ASP A 141 -9.43 5.03 28.19
N ILE A 142 -9.95 3.83 28.05
CA ILE A 142 -11.20 3.53 27.34
C ILE A 142 -12.39 3.47 28.30
N ARG A 143 -12.23 2.80 29.43
CA ARG A 143 -13.30 2.64 30.44
C ARG A 143 -13.69 3.94 31.11
N THR A 144 -12.72 4.82 31.37
CA THR A 144 -12.97 6.13 31.97
C THR A 144 -13.71 7.04 31.01
N GLN A 145 -14.90 7.48 31.45
CA GLN A 145 -15.74 8.37 30.64
C GLN A 145 -15.65 9.82 31.14
N LEU A 146 -15.26 10.73 30.26
CA LEU A 146 -15.17 12.17 30.50
C LEU A 146 -16.04 12.88 29.45
N ASP A 147 -17.10 13.56 29.88
CA ASP A 147 -18.05 14.26 28.98
C ASP A 147 -18.70 13.38 27.91
N GLY A 148 -18.93 12.11 28.21
CA GLY A 148 -19.52 11.15 27.27
C GLY A 148 -18.56 10.64 26.20
N LYS A 149 -17.25 10.86 26.39
CA LYS A 149 -16.15 10.34 25.57
C LYS A 149 -15.21 9.51 26.44
N THR A 150 -14.48 8.58 25.84
CA THR A 150 -13.37 7.92 26.53
C THR A 150 -12.31 8.92 26.96
N ALA A 151 -11.52 8.62 27.97
CA ALA A 151 -10.44 9.51 28.40
C ALA A 151 -9.43 9.72 27.25
N LEU A 152 -9.13 8.70 26.44
CA LEU A 152 -8.30 8.83 25.24
C LEU A 152 -8.89 9.86 24.26
N GLU A 153 -10.18 9.74 23.91
CA GLU A 153 -10.82 10.71 22.99
C GLU A 153 -10.80 12.14 23.56
N TRP A 154 -10.98 12.26 24.87
CA TRP A 154 -10.91 13.54 25.57
C TRP A 154 -9.50 14.16 25.51
N GLU A 155 -8.45 13.36 25.72
CA GLU A 155 -7.04 13.78 25.61
C GLU A 155 -6.68 14.24 24.21
N LEU A 156 -7.12 13.49 23.18
CA LEU A 156 -6.90 13.85 21.79
C LEU A 156 -7.61 15.15 21.39
N ASP A 157 -8.82 15.40 21.92
CA ASP A 157 -9.55 16.65 21.72
C ASP A 157 -8.83 17.83 22.38
N GLU A 158 -8.40 17.68 23.64
CA GLU A 158 -7.68 18.72 24.39
C GLU A 158 -6.31 19.01 23.74
N ALA A 159 -5.68 18.00 23.15
CA ALA A 159 -4.40 18.16 22.45
C ALA A 159 -4.50 18.91 21.11
N ARG A 160 -5.70 19.10 20.55
CA ARG A 160 -5.95 19.89 19.32
C ARG A 160 -5.04 19.54 18.16
N GLY A 161 -4.79 18.25 17.93
CA GLY A 161 -3.92 17.76 16.88
C GLY A 161 -2.41 17.76 17.21
N ALA A 162 -2.04 18.04 18.46
CA ALA A 162 -0.67 17.85 18.91
C ALA A 162 -0.32 16.37 19.15
N LEU A 163 -1.33 15.56 19.47
CA LEU A 163 -1.21 14.11 19.71
C LEU A 163 -2.10 13.35 18.74
N SER A 164 -1.65 12.17 18.37
CA SER A 164 -2.41 11.16 17.63
C SER A 164 -2.53 9.88 18.50
N ALA A 165 -3.27 8.87 18.04
CA ALA A 165 -3.45 7.63 18.78
C ALA A 165 -2.71 6.45 18.14
N GLN A 166 -2.08 5.64 18.98
CA GLN A 166 -1.85 4.23 18.73
C GLN A 166 -2.92 3.46 19.50
N VAL A 167 -3.85 2.81 18.79
CA VAL A 167 -4.95 2.10 19.43
C VAL A 167 -4.57 0.64 19.64
N ASP A 168 -4.49 0.24 20.90
CA ASP A 168 -4.50 -1.18 21.28
C ASP A 168 -5.95 -1.66 21.30
N MET A 169 -6.28 -2.52 20.35
CA MET A 169 -7.64 -3.00 20.15
C MET A 169 -8.10 -3.97 21.24
N GLY A 170 -7.16 -4.74 21.81
CA GLY A 170 -7.45 -5.64 22.91
C GLY A 170 -7.84 -4.87 24.17
N TRP A 171 -7.06 -3.85 24.54
CA TRP A 171 -7.40 -2.97 25.65
C TRP A 171 -8.64 -2.11 25.38
N ALA A 172 -8.88 -1.73 24.13
CA ALA A 172 -10.11 -1.04 23.76
C ALA A 172 -11.33 -1.94 23.95
N LEU A 173 -11.25 -3.21 23.55
CA LEU A 173 -12.28 -4.22 23.77
C LEU A 173 -12.52 -4.46 25.28
N ALA A 174 -11.45 -4.66 26.06
CA ALA A 174 -11.52 -4.84 27.52
C ALA A 174 -12.13 -3.61 28.23
N GLY A 175 -11.86 -2.41 27.71
CA GLY A 175 -12.46 -1.14 28.17
C GLY A 175 -13.94 -0.99 27.83
N GLY A 176 -14.51 -1.89 27.03
CA GLY A 176 -15.96 -2.01 26.80
C GLY A 176 -16.50 -1.23 25.60
N VAL A 177 -15.66 -0.80 24.65
CA VAL A 177 -16.13 -0.18 23.42
C VAL A 177 -16.30 -1.21 22.30
N ASP A 178 -17.20 -0.91 21.35
CA ASP A 178 -17.19 -1.53 20.05
C ASP A 178 -15.95 -1.04 19.29
N VAL A 179 -14.99 -1.94 19.09
CA VAL A 179 -13.66 -1.59 18.54
C VAL A 179 -13.78 -1.06 17.12
N GLU A 180 -14.60 -1.67 16.28
CA GLU A 180 -14.78 -1.22 14.89
C GLU A 180 -15.37 0.20 14.85
N ALA A 181 -16.47 0.43 15.56
CA ALA A 181 -17.09 1.74 15.64
C ALA A 181 -16.14 2.79 16.26
N PHE A 182 -15.32 2.38 17.25
CA PHE A 182 -14.33 3.24 17.88
C PHE A 182 -13.23 3.67 16.89
N LEU A 183 -12.67 2.73 16.14
CA LEU A 183 -11.65 3.01 15.13
C LEU A 183 -12.17 3.95 14.05
N TRP A 184 -13.34 3.67 13.48
CA TRP A 184 -13.89 4.48 12.39
C TRP A 184 -14.27 5.91 12.82
N ARG A 185 -14.81 6.11 14.02
CA ARG A 185 -15.12 7.48 14.49
C ARG A 185 -13.88 8.30 14.85
N ASN A 186 -12.72 7.64 15.08
CA ASN A 186 -11.43 8.28 15.37
C ASN A 186 -10.43 8.18 14.20
N ALA A 187 -10.87 7.85 12.99
CA ALA A 187 -10.02 7.53 11.85
C ALA A 187 -9.04 8.65 11.47
N ASP A 188 -9.41 9.90 11.68
CA ASP A 188 -8.56 11.07 11.44
C ASP A 188 -7.39 11.22 12.44
N ARG A 189 -7.46 10.52 13.58
CA ARG A 189 -6.49 10.63 14.68
C ARG A 189 -5.70 9.35 14.95
N VAL A 190 -6.15 8.19 14.48
CA VAL A 190 -5.45 6.91 14.63
C VAL A 190 -4.31 6.82 13.62
N ARG A 191 -3.10 6.51 14.10
CA ARG A 191 -1.88 6.41 13.29
C ARG A 191 -1.18 5.06 13.38
N SER A 192 -1.53 4.24 14.37
CA SER A 192 -0.96 2.92 14.59
C SER A 192 -1.96 2.02 15.29
N LEU A 193 -1.87 0.71 15.06
CA LEU A 193 -2.73 -0.30 15.68
C LEU A 193 -1.89 -1.36 16.37
N HIS A 194 -2.26 -1.68 17.62
CA HIS A 194 -1.81 -2.86 18.32
C HIS A 194 -2.86 -3.96 18.29
N TYR A 195 -2.41 -5.16 18.03
CA TYR A 195 -3.22 -6.38 18.00
C TYR A 195 -2.89 -7.23 19.22
N LYS A 196 -3.74 -7.18 20.20
CA LYS A 196 -3.72 -7.96 21.43
C LYS A 196 -5.10 -8.56 21.63
N ASP A 197 -5.23 -9.76 22.16
CA ASP A 197 -6.51 -10.43 22.30
C ASP A 197 -6.78 -10.88 23.74
N PHE A 198 -8.04 -10.84 24.13
CA PHE A 198 -8.48 -11.21 25.47
C PHE A 198 -9.64 -12.20 25.43
N ALA A 199 -9.57 -13.20 26.28
CA ALA A 199 -10.74 -13.96 26.69
C ALA A 199 -11.47 -13.16 27.77
N LEU A 200 -12.60 -12.54 27.38
CA LEU A 200 -13.39 -11.72 28.29
C LEU A 200 -14.34 -12.58 29.14
N SER A 201 -14.42 -12.28 30.43
CA SER A 201 -15.45 -12.76 31.36
C SER A 201 -16.09 -11.57 32.09
N PRO A 202 -17.24 -11.73 32.78
CA PRO A 202 -17.91 -10.61 33.42
C PRO A 202 -17.06 -9.82 34.42
N ASP A 203 -16.06 -10.46 35.02
CA ASP A 203 -15.25 -9.88 36.08
C ASP A 203 -13.75 -9.79 35.75
N ASP A 204 -13.31 -10.28 34.56
CA ASP A 204 -11.89 -10.38 34.22
C ASP A 204 -11.64 -10.37 32.70
N ALA A 205 -10.52 -9.80 32.28
CA ALA A 205 -10.01 -9.83 30.92
C ALA A 205 -8.63 -10.52 30.92
N LYS A 206 -8.58 -11.77 30.48
CA LYS A 206 -7.34 -12.54 30.45
C LYS A 206 -6.73 -12.48 29.05
N GLU A 207 -5.50 -11.99 28.93
CA GLU A 207 -4.77 -12.04 27.65
C GLU A 207 -4.58 -13.49 27.17
N VAL A 208 -4.83 -13.70 25.90
CA VAL A 208 -4.68 -14.98 25.20
C VAL A 208 -3.96 -14.75 23.87
N PRO A 209 -3.39 -15.81 23.26
CA PRO A 209 -2.82 -15.67 21.90
C PRO A 209 -3.82 -15.08 20.93
N LEU A 210 -3.37 -14.18 20.08
CA LEU A 210 -4.20 -13.49 19.11
C LEU A 210 -4.99 -14.48 18.23
N GLY A 211 -6.31 -14.31 18.18
CA GLY A 211 -7.25 -15.19 17.49
C GLY A 211 -7.80 -16.33 18.35
N GLU A 212 -7.48 -16.38 19.64
CA GLU A 212 -8.08 -17.31 20.61
C GLU A 212 -9.05 -16.61 21.56
N GLY A 213 -9.14 -15.28 21.49
CA GLY A 213 -9.98 -14.46 22.34
C GLY A 213 -11.27 -13.97 21.67
N THR A 214 -11.67 -12.78 22.09
CA THR A 214 -12.96 -12.18 21.70
C THR A 214 -12.82 -11.06 20.68
N LEU A 215 -11.59 -10.59 20.41
CA LEU A 215 -11.34 -9.51 19.48
C LEU A 215 -11.74 -9.88 18.04
N ASP A 216 -12.54 -9.02 17.39
CA ASP A 216 -12.69 -9.09 15.94
C ASP A 216 -11.44 -8.52 15.26
N ILE A 217 -10.49 -9.42 14.99
CA ILE A 217 -9.23 -9.09 14.33
C ILE A 217 -9.50 -8.57 12.91
N THR A 218 -10.55 -9.06 12.25
CA THR A 218 -10.89 -8.69 10.88
C THR A 218 -11.22 -7.21 10.77
N ALA A 219 -12.02 -6.67 11.70
CA ALA A 219 -12.34 -5.24 11.74
C ALA A 219 -11.09 -4.34 11.85
N GLY A 220 -10.14 -4.74 12.70
CA GLY A 220 -8.84 -4.04 12.82
C GLY A 220 -8.02 -4.08 11.55
N PHE A 221 -7.99 -5.25 10.86
CA PHE A 221 -7.30 -5.36 9.57
C PHE A 221 -7.90 -4.49 8.49
N GLN A 222 -9.22 -4.45 8.39
CA GLN A 222 -9.93 -3.62 7.43
C GLN A 222 -9.61 -2.15 7.62
N PHE A 223 -9.72 -1.70 8.88
CA PHE A 223 -9.42 -0.32 9.24
C PHE A 223 -7.95 0.02 8.95
N GLY A 224 -7.00 -0.77 9.46
CA GLY A 224 -5.57 -0.54 9.27
C GLY A 224 -5.15 -0.53 7.80
N ARG A 225 -5.75 -1.42 6.98
CA ARG A 225 -5.55 -1.44 5.55
C ARG A 225 -6.13 -0.20 4.86
N ALA A 226 -7.36 0.19 5.20
CA ALA A 226 -8.02 1.38 4.65
C ALA A 226 -7.27 2.67 4.99
N GLN A 227 -6.55 2.70 6.11
CA GLN A 227 -5.76 3.84 6.59
C GLN A 227 -4.26 3.72 6.29
N GLY A 228 -3.81 2.63 5.62
CA GLY A 228 -2.39 2.42 5.30
C GLY A 228 -1.48 2.21 6.52
N LEU A 229 -2.02 1.74 7.65
CA LEU A 229 -1.30 1.62 8.92
C LEU A 229 -0.44 0.36 9.01
N TRP A 230 0.48 0.36 9.97
CA TRP A 230 1.17 -0.85 10.40
C TRP A 230 0.25 -1.70 11.28
N HIS A 231 0.30 -3.01 11.10
CA HIS A 231 -0.35 -4.01 11.93
C HIS A 231 0.68 -4.54 12.93
N ILE A 232 0.70 -3.99 14.15
CA ILE A 232 1.71 -4.32 15.15
C ILE A 232 1.14 -5.34 16.12
N LEU A 233 1.75 -6.53 16.13
CA LEU A 233 1.40 -7.57 17.08
C LEU A 233 2.01 -7.23 18.43
N ASP A 234 1.19 -7.22 19.46
CA ASP A 234 1.58 -6.93 20.83
C ASP A 234 1.14 -8.05 21.78
N SER A 235 1.94 -8.29 22.82
CA SER A 235 1.62 -9.19 23.90
C SER A 235 2.39 -8.78 25.15
N ASP A 236 1.72 -8.76 26.27
CA ASP A 236 2.32 -8.58 27.60
C ASP A 236 2.73 -9.91 28.25
N MET A 237 2.37 -11.03 27.64
CA MET A 237 2.70 -12.36 28.14
C MET A 237 4.22 -12.62 28.07
N GLN A 238 4.84 -12.89 29.23
CA GLN A 238 6.27 -13.19 29.34
C GLN A 238 6.51 -14.72 29.34
N THR A 239 6.17 -15.39 28.24
CA THR A 239 6.34 -16.85 28.11
C THR A 239 7.70 -17.24 27.53
N GLU A 240 8.13 -18.51 27.67
CA GLU A 240 9.42 -18.99 27.15
C GLU A 240 9.37 -19.31 25.64
N ASN A 241 8.18 -19.54 25.08
CA ASN A 241 7.95 -19.97 23.69
C ASN A 241 7.26 -18.90 22.84
N GLN A 242 7.53 -17.62 23.12
CA GLN A 242 6.90 -16.48 22.43
C GLN A 242 7.10 -16.50 20.92
N LEU A 243 8.26 -16.95 20.43
CA LEU A 243 8.55 -17.02 19.01
C LEU A 243 7.70 -18.09 18.30
N GLU A 244 7.45 -19.24 18.95
CA GLU A 244 6.54 -20.28 18.46
C GLU A 244 5.09 -19.80 18.47
N GLN A 245 4.69 -19.06 19.51
CA GLN A 245 3.36 -18.44 19.57
C GLN A 245 3.18 -17.39 18.47
N LEU A 246 4.21 -16.60 18.20
CA LEU A 246 4.20 -15.65 17.09
C LEU A 246 4.04 -16.37 15.74
N GLU A 247 4.73 -17.49 15.54
CA GLU A 247 4.62 -18.30 14.32
C GLU A 247 3.17 -18.76 14.11
N GLN A 248 2.55 -19.35 15.12
CA GLN A 248 1.15 -19.76 15.10
C GLN A 248 0.20 -18.58 14.87
N THR A 249 0.47 -17.44 15.52
CA THR A 249 -0.27 -16.21 15.31
C THR A 249 -0.19 -15.74 13.87
N MET A 250 1.02 -15.69 13.30
CA MET A 250 1.21 -15.28 11.89
C MET A 250 0.53 -16.24 10.90
N GLU A 251 0.51 -17.54 11.17
CA GLU A 251 -0.24 -18.51 10.36
C GLU A 251 -1.75 -18.28 10.45
N ARG A 252 -2.29 -18.07 11.66
CA ARG A 252 -3.70 -17.71 11.84
C ARG A 252 -4.04 -16.39 11.15
N MET A 253 -3.19 -15.40 11.27
CA MET A 253 -3.35 -14.11 10.63
C MET A 253 -3.38 -14.23 9.11
N LYS A 254 -2.48 -15.03 8.53
CA LYS A 254 -2.50 -15.35 7.09
C LYS A 254 -3.79 -16.08 6.70
N ALA A 255 -4.25 -17.02 7.52
CA ALA A 255 -5.51 -17.74 7.30
C ALA A 255 -6.73 -16.82 7.40
N LEU A 256 -6.79 -15.93 8.39
CA LEU A 256 -7.86 -14.95 8.56
C LEU A 256 -7.87 -13.90 7.45
N THR A 257 -6.71 -13.44 7.01
CA THR A 257 -6.59 -12.48 5.90
C THR A 257 -6.79 -13.12 4.52
N GLY A 258 -6.57 -14.45 4.40
CA GLY A 258 -6.70 -15.19 3.14
C GLY A 258 -8.03 -15.93 2.93
N VAL A 259 -8.80 -16.20 3.99
CA VAL A 259 -9.98 -17.11 3.94
C VAL A 259 -11.32 -16.36 4.08
N ARG A 260 -11.35 -15.17 4.67
CA ARG A 260 -12.61 -14.46 4.91
C ARG A 260 -12.84 -13.26 4.01
N ASP A 261 -11.80 -12.59 3.58
CA ASP A 261 -11.91 -11.49 2.65
C ASP A 261 -11.82 -12.02 1.23
N HIS A 262 -12.92 -12.08 0.55
CA HIS A 262 -12.86 -12.20 -0.90
C HIS A 262 -13.13 -10.83 -1.52
N THR A 263 -12.38 -10.54 -2.54
CA THR A 263 -12.60 -9.36 -3.37
C THR A 263 -13.52 -9.75 -4.51
N SER A 264 -14.62 -9.05 -4.67
CA SER A 264 -15.40 -9.07 -5.90
C SER A 264 -14.95 -7.93 -6.79
N SER A 265 -14.85 -8.19 -8.08
CA SER A 265 -14.56 -7.17 -9.07
C SER A 265 -15.85 -6.70 -9.74
N ILE A 266 -15.96 -5.39 -9.90
CA ILE A 266 -17.06 -4.77 -10.67
C ILE A 266 -16.45 -4.20 -11.93
N LEU A 267 -16.74 -4.83 -13.07
CA LEU A 267 -16.44 -4.27 -14.37
C LEU A 267 -17.46 -3.18 -14.67
N ALA A 268 -16.98 -1.98 -14.97
CA ALA A 268 -17.81 -0.82 -15.19
C ALA A 268 -17.28 0.05 -16.33
N THR A 269 -18.13 0.91 -16.86
CA THR A 269 -17.73 2.04 -17.69
C THR A 269 -18.03 3.34 -16.97
N LEU A 270 -17.22 4.34 -17.22
CA LEU A 270 -17.40 5.69 -16.71
C LEU A 270 -17.49 6.65 -17.90
N ASP A 271 -18.49 7.50 -17.91
CA ASP A 271 -18.61 8.58 -18.88
C ASP A 271 -17.58 9.68 -18.54
N ALA A 272 -16.69 9.97 -19.49
CA ALA A 272 -15.54 10.86 -19.26
C ALA A 272 -15.93 12.34 -19.13
N GLU A 273 -17.14 12.74 -19.56
CA GLU A 273 -17.65 14.10 -19.40
C GLU A 273 -18.35 14.29 -18.05
N THR A 274 -19.26 13.38 -17.70
CA THR A 274 -20.14 13.50 -16.54
C THR A 274 -19.57 12.83 -15.27
N GLY A 275 -18.70 11.83 -15.42
CA GLY A 275 -18.22 10.98 -14.31
C GLY A 275 -19.24 9.91 -13.88
N GLU A 276 -20.33 9.72 -14.63
CA GLU A 276 -21.33 8.70 -14.33
C GLU A 276 -20.78 7.30 -14.54
N ILE A 277 -20.90 6.45 -13.52
CA ILE A 277 -20.43 5.06 -13.55
C ILE A 277 -21.60 4.14 -13.86
N ARG A 278 -21.43 3.29 -14.87
CA ARG A 278 -22.35 2.21 -15.23
C ARG A 278 -21.71 0.86 -14.98
N THR A 279 -22.24 0.10 -14.03
CA THR A 279 -21.83 -1.30 -13.82
C THR A 279 -22.23 -2.14 -15.03
N LEU A 280 -21.31 -2.91 -15.55
CA LEU A 280 -21.51 -3.90 -16.61
C LEU A 280 -21.73 -5.29 -16.03
N HIS A 281 -20.79 -5.76 -15.19
CA HIS A 281 -20.84 -7.09 -14.60
C HIS A 281 -20.18 -7.10 -13.21
N ARG A 282 -20.61 -8.04 -12.36
CA ARG A 282 -19.99 -8.31 -11.07
C ARG A 282 -19.39 -9.72 -11.07
N PHE A 283 -18.09 -9.80 -10.87
CA PHE A 283 -17.36 -11.06 -10.70
C PHE A 283 -17.23 -11.36 -9.20
N ASP A 284 -18.00 -12.32 -8.71
CA ASP A 284 -17.96 -12.70 -7.29
C ASP A 284 -16.74 -13.58 -7.01
N ARG A 285 -15.94 -13.19 -6.01
CA ARG A 285 -14.69 -13.87 -5.61
C ARG A 285 -13.62 -14.00 -6.69
N GLU A 286 -13.69 -13.21 -7.72
CA GLU A 286 -12.71 -13.19 -8.80
C GLU A 286 -12.10 -11.80 -8.91
N ILE A 287 -10.79 -11.72 -8.98
CA ILE A 287 -10.07 -10.48 -9.25
C ILE A 287 -9.82 -10.41 -10.74
N ILE A 288 -10.48 -9.46 -11.39
CA ILE A 288 -10.19 -9.08 -12.77
C ILE A 288 -9.46 -7.75 -12.79
N GLU A 289 -8.65 -7.50 -13.82
CA GLU A 289 -7.83 -6.30 -13.91
C GLU A 289 -7.72 -5.78 -15.35
N ALA A 290 -7.44 -4.48 -15.47
CA ALA A 290 -6.99 -3.82 -16.69
C ALA A 290 -7.93 -4.00 -17.89
N PRO A 291 -9.19 -3.53 -17.82
CA PRO A 291 -10.12 -3.65 -18.94
C PRO A 291 -9.68 -2.77 -20.10
N ASN A 292 -9.63 -3.35 -21.30
CA ASN A 292 -9.13 -2.70 -22.50
C ASN A 292 -10.15 -2.89 -23.64
N TRP A 293 -10.62 -1.79 -24.26
CA TRP A 293 -11.61 -1.84 -25.32
C TRP A 293 -11.07 -2.41 -26.62
N LEU A 294 -11.87 -3.24 -27.30
CA LEU A 294 -11.67 -3.54 -28.72
C LEU A 294 -12.39 -2.51 -29.61
N SER A 295 -11.99 -2.43 -30.88
CA SER A 295 -12.52 -1.45 -31.84
C SER A 295 -13.99 -1.65 -32.21
N ASP A 296 -14.57 -2.81 -31.88
CA ASP A 296 -16.00 -3.07 -32.09
C ASP A 296 -16.90 -2.27 -31.15
N GLY A 297 -16.35 -1.69 -30.09
CA GLY A 297 -17.09 -0.91 -29.10
C GLY A 297 -18.03 -1.74 -28.21
N ASP A 298 -17.94 -3.08 -28.27
CA ASP A 298 -18.73 -4.02 -27.47
C ASP A 298 -17.87 -4.94 -26.60
N THR A 299 -16.65 -5.24 -27.05
CA THR A 299 -15.79 -6.21 -26.38
C THR A 299 -14.72 -5.52 -25.54
N LEU A 300 -14.57 -5.99 -24.29
CA LEU A 300 -13.48 -5.64 -23.39
C LEU A 300 -12.55 -6.84 -23.24
N LEU A 301 -11.23 -6.61 -23.31
CA LEU A 301 -10.22 -7.53 -22.82
C LEU A 301 -9.99 -7.27 -21.33
N TYR A 302 -9.66 -8.28 -20.57
CA TYR A 302 -9.17 -8.14 -19.18
C TYR A 302 -8.32 -9.36 -18.79
N ASN A 303 -7.54 -9.26 -17.73
CA ASN A 303 -6.89 -10.43 -17.18
C ASN A 303 -7.52 -10.87 -15.86
N ALA A 304 -7.50 -12.19 -15.63
CA ALA A 304 -7.87 -12.84 -14.40
C ALA A 304 -7.08 -14.14 -14.24
N GLU A 305 -6.60 -14.41 -13.02
CA GLU A 305 -5.88 -15.66 -12.69
C GLU A 305 -4.73 -16.02 -13.66
N GLY A 306 -4.01 -15.00 -14.13
CA GLY A 306 -2.90 -15.19 -15.07
C GLY A 306 -3.32 -15.47 -16.52
N ARG A 307 -4.60 -15.31 -16.84
CA ARG A 307 -5.19 -15.54 -18.16
C ARG A 307 -5.79 -14.28 -18.73
N ILE A 308 -5.94 -14.25 -20.05
CA ILE A 308 -6.62 -13.16 -20.77
C ILE A 308 -8.04 -13.61 -21.13
N TRP A 309 -8.98 -12.72 -20.91
CA TRP A 309 -10.40 -12.92 -21.13
C TRP A 309 -10.96 -11.83 -22.02
N THR A 310 -12.04 -12.13 -22.72
CA THR A 310 -12.93 -11.17 -23.40
C THR A 310 -14.25 -11.12 -22.68
N TYR A 311 -14.86 -9.93 -22.62
CA TYR A 311 -16.21 -9.73 -22.13
C TYR A 311 -17.03 -8.96 -23.17
N SER A 312 -18.15 -9.54 -23.64
CA SER A 312 -19.09 -8.85 -24.52
C SER A 312 -20.12 -8.10 -23.68
N ILE A 313 -20.19 -6.79 -23.87
CA ILE A 313 -21.13 -5.92 -23.14
C ILE A 313 -22.57 -6.21 -23.55
N SER A 314 -22.83 -6.42 -24.84
CA SER A 314 -24.18 -6.66 -25.36
C SER A 314 -24.74 -8.04 -24.99
N GLN A 315 -23.86 -9.04 -24.79
CA GLN A 315 -24.23 -10.42 -24.47
C GLN A 315 -24.12 -10.75 -22.99
N ASP A 316 -23.49 -9.87 -22.19
CA ASP A 316 -23.18 -10.08 -20.77
C ASP A 316 -22.49 -11.44 -20.54
N CYS A 317 -21.45 -11.72 -21.31
CA CYS A 317 -20.71 -12.98 -21.18
C CYS A 317 -19.19 -12.79 -21.33
N ALA A 318 -18.47 -13.59 -20.55
CA ALA A 318 -17.01 -13.66 -20.60
C ALA A 318 -16.55 -14.95 -21.29
N GLN A 319 -15.43 -14.89 -22.00
CA GLN A 319 -14.79 -16.01 -22.64
C GLN A 319 -13.27 -15.90 -22.53
N GLU A 320 -12.59 -16.98 -22.16
CA GLU A 320 -11.13 -17.02 -22.18
C GLU A 320 -10.60 -16.82 -23.60
N LEU A 321 -9.59 -15.97 -23.75
CA LEU A 321 -8.78 -15.82 -24.95
C LEU A 321 -7.42 -16.47 -24.70
N PRO A 322 -7.23 -17.76 -25.04
CA PRO A 322 -6.02 -18.47 -24.72
C PRO A 322 -4.78 -17.84 -25.38
N VAL A 323 -3.71 -17.66 -24.62
CA VAL A 323 -2.39 -17.27 -25.15
C VAL A 323 -1.43 -18.43 -24.85
N ASP A 324 -1.16 -19.26 -25.84
CA ASP A 324 -0.45 -20.53 -25.68
C ASP A 324 0.94 -20.32 -25.01
N GLY A 325 1.18 -21.04 -23.91
CA GLY A 325 2.39 -20.93 -23.11
C GLY A 325 2.44 -19.74 -22.15
N CYS A 326 1.43 -18.85 -22.16
CA CYS A 326 1.32 -17.70 -21.26
C CYS A 326 0.15 -17.92 -20.29
N VAL A 327 0.45 -18.48 -19.11
CA VAL A 327 -0.54 -18.83 -18.08
C VAL A 327 -0.34 -18.05 -16.77
N HIS A 328 0.62 -17.15 -16.77
CA HIS A 328 0.93 -16.25 -15.66
C HIS A 328 1.05 -14.80 -16.16
N CYS A 329 0.07 -14.39 -16.99
CA CYS A 329 -0.03 -13.01 -17.44
C CYS A 329 -0.38 -12.11 -16.24
N ASN A 330 0.26 -10.96 -16.18
CA ASN A 330 -0.15 -9.89 -15.29
C ASN A 330 -1.18 -8.97 -15.98
N ASN A 331 -1.45 -7.81 -15.40
CA ASN A 331 -2.41 -6.84 -15.93
C ASN A 331 -1.90 -5.99 -17.12
N ASP A 332 -0.73 -6.32 -17.67
CA ASP A 332 -0.15 -5.62 -18.82
C ASP A 332 -0.47 -6.38 -20.12
N HIS A 333 -1.51 -5.98 -20.79
CA HIS A 333 -1.90 -6.53 -22.08
C HIS A 333 -2.46 -5.42 -22.99
N ALA A 334 -2.22 -5.53 -24.28
CA ALA A 334 -2.72 -4.56 -25.24
C ALA A 334 -2.95 -5.20 -26.62
N PRO A 335 -4.11 -5.00 -27.27
CA PRO A 335 -4.30 -5.35 -28.67
C PRO A 335 -3.48 -4.42 -29.56
N SER A 336 -3.00 -4.95 -30.70
CA SER A 336 -2.39 -4.09 -31.72
C SER A 336 -3.41 -3.11 -32.31
N PRO A 337 -2.99 -1.95 -32.87
CA PRO A 337 -3.92 -0.98 -33.43
C PRO A 337 -4.83 -1.53 -34.53
N ASP A 338 -4.35 -2.52 -35.29
CA ASP A 338 -5.11 -3.22 -36.31
C ASP A 338 -5.91 -4.43 -35.76
N GLN A 339 -5.79 -4.70 -34.45
CA GLN A 339 -6.45 -5.79 -33.71
C GLN A 339 -6.18 -7.21 -34.26
N ARG A 340 -5.05 -7.39 -34.97
CA ARG A 340 -4.62 -8.71 -35.44
C ARG A 340 -3.69 -9.42 -34.49
N SER A 341 -3.16 -8.70 -33.52
CA SER A 341 -2.24 -9.24 -32.53
C SER A 341 -2.61 -8.77 -31.12
N LEU A 342 -2.23 -9.56 -30.14
CA LEU A 342 -2.32 -9.24 -28.71
C LEU A 342 -0.93 -9.35 -28.10
N ALA A 343 -0.46 -8.29 -27.48
CA ALA A 343 0.76 -8.33 -26.65
C ALA A 343 0.40 -8.52 -25.19
N VAL A 344 1.17 -9.33 -24.46
CA VAL A 344 0.98 -9.61 -23.03
C VAL A 344 2.33 -9.67 -22.31
N SER A 345 2.35 -9.31 -21.04
CA SER A 345 3.45 -9.62 -20.13
C SER A 345 3.16 -10.92 -19.40
N ASN A 346 4.10 -11.86 -19.42
CA ASN A 346 3.97 -13.16 -18.77
C ASN A 346 5.30 -13.60 -18.14
N ASP A 347 5.25 -14.07 -16.90
CA ASP A 347 6.38 -14.78 -16.28
C ASP A 347 6.19 -16.30 -16.45
N PRO A 348 7.05 -17.00 -17.21
CA PRO A 348 6.92 -18.45 -17.40
C PRO A 348 6.91 -19.28 -16.10
N ASN A 349 7.45 -18.73 -15.02
CA ASN A 349 7.58 -19.40 -13.72
C ASN A 349 6.54 -18.92 -12.69
N GLY A 350 5.64 -17.99 -13.07
CA GLY A 350 4.61 -17.46 -12.18
C GLY A 350 5.11 -16.50 -11.11
N GLY A 351 6.26 -15.87 -11.34
CA GLY A 351 6.88 -14.89 -10.44
C GLY A 351 6.81 -13.46 -10.98
N TRP A 352 7.93 -12.75 -10.87
CA TRP A 352 8.07 -11.34 -11.23
C TRP A 352 8.94 -11.07 -12.47
N MET A 353 9.52 -12.12 -13.05
CA MET A 353 10.47 -12.02 -14.16
C MET A 353 9.75 -12.06 -15.51
N SER A 354 8.79 -11.15 -15.71
CA SER A 354 7.97 -11.09 -16.92
C SER A 354 8.78 -10.79 -18.18
N HIS A 355 8.38 -11.44 -19.25
CA HIS A 355 8.76 -11.15 -20.63
C HIS A 355 7.53 -10.73 -21.43
N ILE A 356 7.73 -10.00 -22.50
CA ILE A 356 6.66 -9.62 -23.41
C ILE A 356 6.53 -10.66 -24.52
N TYR A 357 5.29 -11.10 -24.75
CA TYR A 357 4.89 -12.03 -25.80
C TYR A 357 3.88 -11.36 -26.72
N VAL A 358 3.89 -11.74 -27.98
CA VAL A 358 2.89 -11.32 -28.97
C VAL A 358 2.25 -12.55 -29.59
N LYS A 359 0.92 -12.57 -29.52
CA LYS A 359 0.07 -13.57 -30.17
C LYS A 359 -0.53 -12.99 -31.45
N ASP A 360 -0.39 -13.68 -32.58
CA ASP A 360 -1.20 -13.44 -33.78
C ASP A 360 -2.59 -14.05 -33.57
N LEU A 361 -3.62 -13.22 -33.58
CA LEU A 361 -5.00 -13.66 -33.28
C LEU A 361 -5.64 -14.49 -34.42
N ARG A 362 -5.05 -14.46 -35.61
CA ARG A 362 -5.52 -15.21 -36.77
C ARG A 362 -4.89 -16.60 -36.84
N THR A 363 -3.57 -16.71 -36.60
CA THR A 363 -2.81 -17.96 -36.71
C THR A 363 -2.71 -18.68 -35.36
N ASN A 364 -2.98 -18.00 -34.25
CA ASN A 364 -2.73 -18.40 -32.86
C ASN A 364 -1.26 -18.59 -32.51
N GLU A 365 -0.33 -18.15 -33.38
CA GLU A 365 1.09 -18.24 -33.11
C GLU A 365 1.48 -17.24 -32.01
N VAL A 366 2.24 -17.70 -31.01
CA VAL A 366 2.75 -16.90 -29.90
C VAL A 366 4.27 -16.85 -29.97
N ARG A 367 4.84 -15.66 -29.89
CA ARG A 367 6.30 -15.47 -29.86
C ARG A 367 6.72 -14.56 -28.72
N ARG A 368 7.86 -14.85 -28.12
CA ARG A 368 8.50 -13.96 -27.15
C ARG A 368 9.20 -12.83 -27.89
N VAL A 369 9.01 -11.59 -27.40
CA VAL A 369 9.59 -10.38 -28.01
C VAL A 369 10.80 -9.89 -27.23
N THR A 370 10.76 -9.86 -25.88
CA THR A 370 11.86 -9.40 -25.05
C THR A 370 12.76 -10.56 -24.62
N GLU A 371 14.07 -10.39 -24.81
CA GLU A 371 15.07 -11.33 -24.28
C GLU A 371 15.41 -11.05 -22.82
N ASN A 372 15.42 -9.77 -22.43
CA ASN A 372 15.71 -9.34 -21.07
C ASN A 372 14.43 -9.29 -20.23
N SER A 373 14.55 -9.59 -18.92
CA SER A 373 13.47 -9.52 -17.92
C SER A 373 13.99 -8.88 -16.63
N PRO A 374 13.12 -8.28 -15.79
CA PRO A 374 11.68 -8.08 -16.02
C PRO A 374 11.41 -7.01 -17.08
N SER A 375 10.37 -7.22 -17.87
CA SER A 375 9.83 -6.30 -18.86
C SER A 375 8.31 -6.33 -18.81
N PHE A 376 7.67 -5.17 -18.64
CA PHE A 376 6.24 -5.00 -18.43
C PHE A 376 5.64 -4.12 -19.54
N LEU A 377 4.74 -4.69 -20.33
CA LEU A 377 4.13 -4.05 -21.49
C LEU A 377 3.16 -2.94 -21.06
N HIS A 378 3.17 -1.82 -21.83
CA HIS A 378 2.13 -0.79 -21.65
C HIS A 378 1.43 -0.37 -22.95
N GLY A 379 2.00 -0.61 -24.12
CA GLY A 379 1.29 -0.26 -25.33
C GLY A 379 2.06 -0.50 -26.64
N TRP A 380 1.35 -0.22 -27.73
CA TRP A 380 1.83 -0.28 -29.10
C TRP A 380 2.00 1.13 -29.66
N SER A 381 2.97 1.30 -30.56
CA SER A 381 2.96 2.47 -31.44
C SER A 381 1.72 2.40 -32.37
N PRO A 382 1.14 3.55 -32.78
CA PRO A 382 -0.07 3.56 -33.63
C PRO A 382 0.11 2.88 -34.99
N ASP A 383 1.34 2.72 -35.48
CA ASP A 383 1.65 1.98 -36.70
C ASP A 383 1.82 0.46 -36.46
N GLY A 384 1.69 0.00 -35.22
CA GLY A 384 1.79 -1.40 -34.82
C GLY A 384 3.20 -2.02 -34.93
N ARG A 385 4.25 -1.21 -35.08
CA ARG A 385 5.59 -1.72 -35.29
C ARG A 385 6.48 -1.75 -34.07
N THR A 386 6.12 -1.02 -33.01
CA THR A 386 6.94 -0.85 -31.82
C THR A 386 6.09 -1.08 -30.57
N LEU A 387 6.66 -1.73 -29.58
CA LEU A 387 6.08 -1.86 -28.24
C LEU A 387 6.79 -0.89 -27.29
N ALA A 388 6.02 -0.22 -26.42
CA ALA A 388 6.51 0.56 -25.31
C ALA A 388 6.27 -0.21 -24.01
N TYR A 389 7.25 -0.21 -23.12
CA TYR A 389 7.21 -0.98 -21.89
C TYR A 389 8.11 -0.38 -20.80
N CYS A 390 7.85 -0.75 -19.57
CA CYS A 390 8.71 -0.48 -18.44
C CYS A 390 9.65 -1.68 -18.23
N ALA A 391 10.89 -1.42 -17.85
CA ALA A 391 11.85 -2.49 -17.60
C ALA A 391 12.80 -2.17 -16.46
N PHE A 392 13.09 -3.22 -15.69
CA PHE A 392 14.06 -3.18 -14.60
C PHE A 392 15.40 -3.70 -15.13
N ARG A 393 16.41 -2.85 -15.14
CA ARG A 393 17.74 -3.21 -15.62
C ARG A 393 18.78 -2.89 -14.56
N THR A 394 19.59 -3.88 -14.21
CA THR A 394 20.67 -3.73 -13.21
C THR A 394 21.96 -3.34 -13.91
N SER A 395 22.56 -2.23 -13.50
CA SER A 395 23.86 -1.75 -13.96
C SER A 395 24.68 -1.28 -12.77
N GLN A 396 25.90 -1.78 -12.60
CA GLN A 396 26.85 -1.34 -11.57
C GLN A 396 26.25 -1.29 -10.15
N ASP A 397 25.59 -2.38 -9.71
CA ASP A 397 24.99 -2.56 -8.40
C ASP A 397 23.71 -1.75 -8.11
N ALA A 398 23.12 -1.07 -9.10
CA ALA A 398 21.84 -0.39 -8.97
C ALA A 398 20.83 -0.91 -10.02
N THR A 399 19.61 -1.21 -9.55
CA THR A 399 18.49 -1.51 -10.44
C THR A 399 17.75 -0.21 -10.76
N GLN A 400 17.63 0.09 -12.04
CA GLN A 400 16.90 1.23 -12.58
C GLN A 400 15.62 0.78 -13.25
N VAL A 401 14.57 1.58 -13.12
CA VAL A 401 13.28 1.35 -13.74
C VAL A 401 13.06 2.44 -14.78
N ASP A 402 13.02 2.04 -16.04
CA ASP A 402 12.98 2.97 -17.15
C ASP A 402 12.02 2.55 -18.25
N VAL A 403 11.61 3.53 -19.04
CA VAL A 403 10.84 3.34 -20.26
C VAL A 403 11.76 2.85 -21.37
N TYR A 404 11.32 1.77 -22.00
CA TYR A 404 11.97 1.16 -23.16
C TYR A 404 11.01 1.00 -24.32
N THR A 405 11.57 0.90 -25.52
CA THR A 405 10.85 0.46 -26.71
C THR A 405 11.60 -0.69 -27.38
N ILE A 406 10.85 -1.52 -28.10
CA ILE A 406 11.39 -2.64 -28.89
C ILE A 406 10.55 -2.83 -30.15
N PRO A 407 11.15 -3.19 -31.31
CA PRO A 407 10.37 -3.59 -32.46
C PRO A 407 9.40 -4.72 -32.12
N ALA A 408 8.15 -4.60 -32.54
CA ALA A 408 7.13 -5.61 -32.23
C ALA A 408 7.52 -7.02 -32.69
N GLU A 409 8.38 -7.14 -33.69
CA GLU A 409 8.93 -8.41 -34.18
C GLU A 409 10.12 -8.92 -33.34
N GLY A 410 10.54 -8.19 -32.31
CA GLY A 410 11.74 -8.47 -31.53
C GLY A 410 12.98 -7.76 -32.07
N GLY A 411 14.07 -7.87 -31.34
CA GLY A 411 15.35 -7.22 -31.73
C GLY A 411 15.94 -6.40 -30.58
N PRO A 412 16.76 -5.39 -30.85
CA PRO A 412 17.37 -4.58 -29.79
C PRO A 412 16.36 -3.68 -29.10
N GLU A 413 16.40 -3.68 -27.78
CA GLU A 413 15.64 -2.72 -26.95
C GLU A 413 16.32 -1.34 -26.97
N THR A 414 15.51 -0.28 -26.93
CA THR A 414 15.97 1.10 -26.85
C THR A 414 15.44 1.74 -25.57
N ARG A 415 16.34 2.19 -24.70
CA ARG A 415 16.00 2.95 -23.50
C ARG A 415 15.67 4.38 -23.87
N LEU A 416 14.54 4.90 -23.39
CA LEU A 416 14.08 6.27 -23.64
C LEU A 416 14.27 7.22 -22.45
N THR A 417 14.28 6.72 -21.23
CA THR A 417 14.51 7.53 -20.02
C THR A 417 15.94 7.36 -19.51
N ASP A 418 16.37 8.29 -18.66
CA ASP A 418 17.79 8.48 -18.30
C ASP A 418 18.19 7.88 -16.94
N GLY A 419 17.32 7.08 -16.31
CA GLY A 419 17.56 6.48 -14.99
C GLY A 419 17.29 7.39 -13.80
N VAL A 420 16.78 8.59 -14.04
CA VAL A 420 16.39 9.49 -12.95
C VAL A 420 14.97 9.16 -12.51
N GLY A 421 14.84 8.71 -11.25
CA GLY A 421 13.57 8.29 -10.66
C GLY A 421 13.12 6.90 -11.12
N TYR A 422 11.89 6.56 -10.77
CA TYR A 422 11.16 5.37 -11.22
C TYR A 422 10.28 5.79 -12.39
N ASN A 423 10.46 5.20 -13.59
CA ASN A 423 9.77 5.57 -14.82
C ASN A 423 8.94 4.40 -15.34
N ASP A 424 7.63 4.59 -15.48
CA ASP A 424 6.69 3.50 -15.76
C ASP A 424 5.51 3.97 -16.63
N GLY A 425 4.64 3.04 -17.02
CA GLY A 425 3.37 3.28 -17.69
C GLY A 425 3.49 3.97 -19.05
N PRO A 426 4.46 3.63 -19.93
CA PRO A 426 4.62 4.33 -21.20
C PRO A 426 3.52 4.00 -22.20
N GLU A 427 2.84 5.02 -22.70
CA GLU A 427 1.82 4.89 -23.74
C GLU A 427 2.06 5.88 -24.89
N TYR A 428 1.98 5.41 -26.11
CA TYR A 428 2.01 6.29 -27.29
C TYR A 428 0.71 7.07 -27.41
N ALA A 429 0.80 8.38 -27.64
CA ALA A 429 -0.34 9.15 -28.10
C ALA A 429 -0.79 8.67 -29.49
N PRO A 430 -2.09 8.85 -29.86
CA PRO A 430 -2.62 8.39 -31.14
C PRO A 430 -1.91 8.96 -32.39
N ASP A 431 -1.23 10.10 -32.24
CA ASP A 431 -0.44 10.72 -33.34
C ASP A 431 0.92 10.05 -33.57
N GLY A 432 1.34 9.15 -32.67
CA GLY A 432 2.62 8.43 -32.72
C GLY A 432 3.86 9.30 -32.50
N LYS A 433 3.70 10.59 -32.16
CA LYS A 433 4.81 11.53 -31.99
C LYS A 433 5.25 11.70 -30.56
N THR A 434 4.37 11.39 -29.61
CA THR A 434 4.62 11.54 -28.19
C THR A 434 4.34 10.27 -27.42
N LEU A 435 5.08 10.10 -26.32
CA LEU A 435 4.87 9.08 -25.30
C LEU A 435 4.47 9.75 -24.00
N TRP A 436 3.45 9.22 -23.35
CA TRP A 436 3.05 9.56 -22.01
C TRP A 436 3.56 8.50 -21.05
N TYR A 437 3.98 8.89 -19.86
CA TYR A 437 4.49 7.98 -18.85
C TYR A 437 4.36 8.61 -17.45
N ASN A 438 4.63 7.86 -16.42
CA ASN A 438 4.72 8.38 -15.07
C ASN A 438 6.16 8.27 -14.54
N SER A 439 6.58 9.24 -13.70
CA SER A 439 7.94 9.30 -13.17
C SER A 439 7.99 9.96 -11.80
N THR A 440 8.87 9.42 -10.92
CA THR A 440 9.18 10.02 -9.61
C THR A 440 10.30 11.06 -9.67
N ARG A 441 10.80 11.44 -10.83
CA ARG A 441 11.94 12.38 -10.99
C ARG A 441 11.73 13.75 -10.36
N SER A 442 10.48 14.14 -10.10
CA SER A 442 10.12 15.39 -9.38
C SER A 442 9.78 15.17 -7.89
N GLY A 443 10.03 13.98 -7.35
CA GLY A 443 9.78 13.60 -5.96
C GLY A 443 8.57 12.67 -5.80
N LEU A 444 7.35 13.14 -6.07
CA LEU A 444 6.16 12.30 -6.16
C LEU A 444 6.04 11.67 -7.56
N MET A 445 5.30 10.58 -7.67
CA MET A 445 4.92 10.03 -8.96
C MET A 445 4.02 11.03 -9.69
N GLN A 446 4.45 11.50 -10.85
CA GLN A 446 3.71 12.45 -11.67
C GLN A 446 3.62 11.95 -13.12
N VAL A 447 2.60 12.44 -13.83
CA VAL A 447 2.44 12.20 -15.27
C VAL A 447 3.41 13.09 -16.04
N TRP A 448 4.11 12.50 -16.98
CA TRP A 448 5.06 13.15 -17.90
C TRP A 448 4.72 12.82 -19.34
N ARG A 449 5.22 13.63 -20.26
CA ARG A 449 5.14 13.42 -21.68
C ARG A 449 6.52 13.72 -22.32
N MET A 450 6.93 12.93 -23.30
CA MET A 450 8.16 13.12 -24.07
C MET A 450 7.88 12.87 -25.56
N ASN A 451 8.81 13.25 -26.44
CA ASN A 451 8.76 12.82 -27.83
C ASN A 451 8.93 11.29 -27.92
N ALA A 452 8.47 10.68 -29.00
CA ALA A 452 8.55 9.21 -29.20
C ALA A 452 9.99 8.67 -29.23
N ASP A 453 10.99 9.53 -29.43
CA ASP A 453 12.43 9.20 -29.38
C ASP A 453 13.05 9.40 -27.97
N GLY A 454 12.25 9.77 -26.97
CA GLY A 454 12.69 10.02 -25.60
C GLY A 454 13.13 11.46 -25.32
N SER A 455 13.19 12.33 -26.34
CA SER A 455 13.59 13.73 -26.15
C SER A 455 12.50 14.61 -25.55
N ASP A 456 12.89 15.76 -25.00
CA ASP A 456 12.01 16.81 -24.49
C ASP A 456 10.97 16.35 -23.44
N PRO A 457 11.36 15.71 -22.33
CA PRO A 457 10.43 15.31 -21.29
C PRO A 457 9.82 16.52 -20.58
N VAL A 458 8.48 16.56 -20.47
CA VAL A 458 7.71 17.63 -19.84
C VAL A 458 6.79 17.03 -18.78
N GLN A 459 6.83 17.60 -17.57
CA GLN A 459 5.90 17.23 -16.51
C GLN A 459 4.52 17.81 -16.79
N MET A 460 3.48 16.97 -16.71
CA MET A 460 2.11 17.31 -17.05
C MET A 460 1.23 17.51 -15.81
N THR A 461 1.54 16.81 -14.72
CA THR A 461 0.84 16.98 -13.43
C THR A 461 1.78 17.50 -12.35
N HIS A 462 1.24 18.34 -11.43
CA HIS A 462 1.97 18.99 -10.34
C HIS A 462 1.20 18.89 -9.02
N SER A 463 0.43 17.81 -8.84
CA SER A 463 -0.43 17.61 -7.68
C SER A 463 0.35 17.06 -6.47
N GLU A 464 -0.26 17.13 -5.30
CA GLU A 464 0.24 16.50 -4.08
C GLU A 464 -0.24 15.01 -3.95
N ALA A 465 -0.38 14.32 -5.07
CA ALA A 465 -0.76 12.92 -5.16
C ALA A 465 0.25 12.14 -6.00
N ASN A 466 0.26 10.82 -5.88
CA ASN A 466 1.02 9.94 -6.77
C ASN A 466 0.13 9.58 -7.96
N ASN A 467 0.48 10.10 -9.14
CA ASN A 467 -0.31 9.99 -10.38
C ASN A 467 0.27 8.92 -11.29
N TRP A 468 -0.55 7.90 -11.60
CA TRP A 468 -0.14 6.69 -12.29
C TRP A 468 -0.99 6.43 -13.56
N PHE A 469 -0.40 5.72 -14.53
CA PHE A 469 -1.07 5.17 -15.71
C PHE A 469 -1.83 6.20 -16.53
N PRO A 470 -1.11 7.13 -17.19
CA PRO A 470 -1.76 8.10 -18.08
C PRO A 470 -2.19 7.44 -19.39
N HIS A 471 -3.49 7.49 -19.69
CA HIS A 471 -4.06 6.94 -20.92
C HIS A 471 -4.68 8.03 -21.77
N VAL A 472 -4.18 8.15 -23.01
CA VAL A 472 -4.64 9.14 -23.97
C VAL A 472 -5.90 8.64 -24.69
N SER A 473 -6.92 9.48 -24.79
CA SER A 473 -8.12 9.16 -25.57
C SER A 473 -7.81 8.94 -27.06
N PRO A 474 -8.55 8.09 -27.77
CA PRO A 474 -8.35 7.84 -29.21
C PRO A 474 -8.36 9.09 -30.09
N ASP A 475 -9.11 10.13 -29.73
CA ASP A 475 -9.11 11.42 -30.41
C ASP A 475 -7.90 12.32 -30.05
N GLY A 476 -7.06 11.90 -29.10
CA GLY A 476 -5.87 12.61 -28.67
C GLY A 476 -6.13 13.85 -27.82
N GLN A 477 -7.36 14.09 -27.33
CA GLN A 477 -7.73 15.34 -26.68
C GLN A 477 -7.66 15.27 -25.17
N SER A 478 -7.91 14.10 -24.58
CA SER A 478 -8.00 13.88 -23.15
C SER A 478 -7.02 12.84 -22.66
N VAL A 479 -6.63 12.95 -21.40
CA VAL A 479 -5.79 11.95 -20.71
C VAL A 479 -6.43 11.63 -19.38
N VAL A 480 -6.74 10.36 -19.13
CA VAL A 480 -7.14 9.88 -17.80
C VAL A 480 -5.96 9.27 -17.07
N TYR A 481 -5.98 9.34 -15.75
CA TYR A 481 -4.96 8.75 -14.90
C TYR A 481 -5.49 8.46 -13.50
N LEU A 482 -4.84 7.54 -12.77
CA LEU A 482 -5.12 7.27 -11.36
C LEU A 482 -4.28 8.17 -10.45
N ALA A 483 -4.89 8.67 -9.39
CA ALA A 483 -4.21 9.38 -8.33
C ALA A 483 -4.37 8.64 -6.99
N PHE A 484 -3.24 8.29 -6.38
CA PHE A 484 -3.12 7.75 -5.03
C PHE A 484 -2.72 8.86 -4.07
N ARG A 485 -3.15 8.78 -2.83
CA ARG A 485 -2.73 9.75 -1.82
C ARG A 485 -1.24 9.60 -1.54
N LYS A 486 -0.52 10.75 -1.43
CA LYS A 486 0.93 10.78 -1.23
C LYS A 486 1.42 10.18 0.09
N ASP A 487 0.54 10.14 1.08
CA ASP A 487 0.81 9.68 2.45
C ASP A 487 0.48 8.19 2.67
N GLU A 488 -0.12 7.53 1.67
CA GLU A 488 -0.52 6.12 1.79
C GLU A 488 0.52 5.13 1.22
N LEU A 489 1.27 5.55 0.20
CA LEU A 489 2.24 4.71 -0.50
C LEU A 489 3.54 5.46 -0.77
N ASP A 490 4.65 4.71 -0.89
CA ASP A 490 5.87 5.25 -1.50
C ASP A 490 5.55 5.69 -2.95
N PRO A 491 6.13 6.80 -3.43
CA PRO A 491 5.88 7.25 -4.81
C PRO A 491 6.13 6.20 -5.90
N SER A 492 6.95 5.21 -5.65
CA SER A 492 7.23 4.08 -6.57
C SER A 492 6.28 2.88 -6.42
N GLU A 493 5.28 2.97 -5.54
CA GLU A 493 4.31 1.90 -5.30
C GLU A 493 2.92 2.25 -5.86
N HIS A 494 2.24 1.25 -6.41
CA HIS A 494 0.86 1.33 -6.93
C HIS A 494 0.12 0.03 -6.59
N LEU A 495 -0.40 -0.08 -5.37
CA LEU A 495 -1.00 -1.31 -4.87
C LEU A 495 -2.47 -1.46 -5.30
N PRO A 496 -2.98 -2.70 -5.39
CA PRO A 496 -4.43 -2.96 -5.48
C PRO A 496 -5.12 -2.68 -4.14
N ASN A 497 -6.46 -2.63 -4.18
CA ASN A 497 -7.29 -2.47 -2.98
C ASN A 497 -6.99 -1.19 -2.19
N MET A 498 -6.92 -0.06 -2.88
CA MET A 498 -6.69 1.27 -2.35
C MET A 498 -7.86 2.21 -2.67
N ARG A 499 -8.03 3.25 -1.89
CA ARG A 499 -8.89 4.37 -2.29
C ARG A 499 -8.13 5.22 -3.29
N VAL A 500 -8.62 5.26 -4.53
CA VAL A 500 -8.01 6.00 -5.62
C VAL A 500 -8.98 6.99 -6.23
N GLN A 501 -8.44 7.94 -6.97
CA GLN A 501 -9.20 8.88 -7.78
C GLN A 501 -8.91 8.63 -9.25
N LEU A 502 -9.95 8.56 -10.08
CA LEU A 502 -9.80 8.70 -11.51
C LEU A 502 -9.94 10.18 -11.88
N ARG A 503 -8.94 10.68 -12.56
CA ARG A 503 -8.86 12.08 -12.99
C ARG A 503 -8.73 12.16 -14.50
N VAL A 504 -9.13 13.29 -15.06
CA VAL A 504 -8.99 13.58 -16.49
C VAL A 504 -8.44 14.99 -16.67
N MET A 505 -7.58 15.16 -17.66
CA MET A 505 -7.07 16.46 -18.11
C MET A 505 -7.04 16.52 -19.64
N ASN A 506 -6.96 17.74 -20.19
CA ASN A 506 -6.67 17.91 -21.61
C ASN A 506 -5.23 17.41 -21.92
N SER A 507 -4.99 16.96 -23.13
CA SER A 507 -3.66 16.47 -23.56
C SER A 507 -2.56 17.55 -23.56
N ASN A 508 -2.91 18.81 -23.34
CA ASN A 508 -1.96 19.91 -23.10
C ASN A 508 -1.69 20.18 -21.60
N GLY A 509 -2.20 19.35 -20.68
CA GLY A 509 -2.03 19.48 -19.23
C GLY A 509 -2.99 20.45 -18.56
N THR A 510 -3.96 21.01 -19.28
CA THR A 510 -4.95 21.93 -18.70
C THR A 510 -6.25 21.23 -18.33
N ALA A 511 -7.11 21.92 -17.56
CA ALA A 511 -8.45 21.45 -17.17
C ALA A 511 -8.46 20.12 -16.41
N ASP A 512 -7.43 19.88 -15.60
CA ASP A 512 -7.38 18.70 -14.71
C ASP A 512 -8.55 18.72 -13.74
N ARG A 513 -9.33 17.64 -13.71
CA ARG A 513 -10.48 17.49 -12.82
C ARG A 513 -10.66 16.05 -12.34
N LEU A 514 -11.28 15.91 -11.18
CA LEU A 514 -11.73 14.64 -10.64
C LEU A 514 -12.93 14.13 -11.45
N LEU A 515 -12.89 12.87 -11.88
CA LEU A 515 -14.05 12.15 -12.42
C LEU A 515 -14.81 11.42 -11.32
N CYS A 516 -14.11 10.55 -10.58
CA CYS A 516 -14.70 9.84 -9.44
C CYS A 516 -13.61 9.41 -8.43
N SER A 517 -14.08 9.05 -7.23
CA SER A 517 -13.25 8.37 -6.21
C SER A 517 -13.87 7.01 -5.91
N PHE A 518 -13.04 5.98 -5.84
CA PHE A 518 -13.51 4.61 -5.67
C PHE A 518 -12.47 3.72 -4.98
N PHE A 519 -12.87 2.51 -4.62
CA PHE A 519 -11.96 1.50 -4.12
C PHE A 519 -11.48 0.62 -5.29
N GLY A 520 -10.17 0.66 -5.57
CA GLY A 520 -9.56 0.07 -6.75
C GLY A 520 -8.06 -0.07 -6.60
N GLY A 521 -7.30 0.50 -7.52
CA GLY A 521 -5.83 0.50 -7.50
C GLY A 521 -5.24 0.14 -8.85
N GLN A 522 -4.07 -0.48 -8.85
CA GLN A 522 -3.31 -0.83 -10.05
C GLN A 522 -4.17 -1.48 -11.15
N GLY A 523 -4.93 -2.53 -10.83
CA GLY A 523 -5.73 -3.26 -11.82
C GLY A 523 -6.94 -2.51 -12.38
N SER A 524 -7.24 -1.30 -11.89
CA SER A 524 -8.45 -0.58 -12.32
C SER A 524 -8.38 -0.06 -13.75
N ILE A 525 -7.23 0.53 -14.15
CA ILE A 525 -6.98 1.06 -15.50
C ILE A 525 -5.51 0.93 -15.89
N ASN A 526 -4.85 -0.18 -15.63
CA ASN A 526 -3.39 -0.33 -15.87
C ASN A 526 -2.99 -0.23 -17.36
N VAL A 527 -3.92 -0.44 -18.27
CA VAL A 527 -3.76 -0.30 -19.72
C VAL A 527 -4.78 0.68 -20.27
N ASN A 528 -4.62 1.12 -21.53
CA ASN A 528 -5.56 2.06 -22.14
C ASN A 528 -6.99 1.49 -22.16
N SER A 529 -7.85 2.14 -21.40
CA SER A 529 -9.22 1.71 -21.15
C SER A 529 -10.28 2.61 -21.80
N TRP A 530 -9.89 3.49 -22.70
CA TRP A 530 -10.82 4.35 -23.44
C TRP A 530 -11.66 3.58 -24.45
N SER A 531 -12.94 3.91 -24.54
CA SER A 531 -13.79 3.46 -25.65
C SER A 531 -13.34 4.06 -26.98
N PRO A 532 -13.57 3.36 -28.11
CA PRO A 532 -13.14 3.84 -29.44
C PRO A 532 -13.67 5.22 -29.83
N ASP A 533 -14.80 5.63 -29.28
CA ASP A 533 -15.44 6.95 -29.51
C ASP A 533 -14.94 8.05 -28.56
N SER A 534 -13.96 7.75 -27.69
CA SER A 534 -13.40 8.69 -26.69
C SER A 534 -14.39 9.22 -25.65
N ARG A 535 -15.50 8.52 -25.40
CA ARG A 535 -16.54 8.99 -24.47
C ARG A 535 -16.52 8.27 -23.12
N GLN A 536 -16.09 7.04 -23.10
CA GLN A 536 -16.13 6.22 -21.91
C GLN A 536 -14.75 5.66 -21.57
N VAL A 537 -14.55 5.37 -20.29
CA VAL A 537 -13.38 4.65 -19.77
C VAL A 537 -13.88 3.36 -19.13
N ALA A 538 -13.40 2.22 -19.56
CA ALA A 538 -13.64 0.97 -18.86
C ALA A 538 -12.76 0.91 -17.60
N MET A 539 -13.31 0.42 -16.50
CA MET A 539 -12.59 0.37 -15.24
C MET A 539 -13.05 -0.81 -14.39
N VAL A 540 -12.20 -1.21 -13.46
CA VAL A 540 -12.54 -2.18 -12.43
C VAL A 540 -12.57 -1.49 -11.07
N LEU A 541 -13.67 -1.67 -10.35
CA LEU A 541 -13.80 -1.33 -8.95
C LEU A 541 -13.76 -2.63 -8.15
N TYR A 542 -13.27 -2.57 -6.92
CA TYR A 542 -13.26 -3.72 -6.03
C TYR A 542 -14.21 -3.52 -4.87
N GLU A 543 -14.83 -4.60 -4.45
CA GLU A 543 -15.58 -4.67 -3.21
C GLU A 543 -14.97 -5.76 -2.32
N LEU A 544 -14.59 -5.37 -1.13
CA LEU A 544 -14.16 -6.31 -0.10
C LEU A 544 -15.41 -6.83 0.61
N HIS A 545 -15.61 -8.14 0.56
CA HIS A 545 -16.69 -8.81 1.29
C HIS A 545 -16.12 -9.44 2.54
N HIS A 546 -16.76 -9.15 3.63
CA HIS A 546 -16.47 -9.68 4.95
C HIS A 546 -17.57 -10.69 5.31
N ARG A 547 -17.19 -11.85 5.80
CA ARG A 547 -18.13 -12.82 6.37
C ARG A 547 -17.89 -12.98 7.85
#